data_53eb21cf4ea0d034a8ea3894a49964ed
#
_entry.id   53eb21cf4ea0d034a8ea3894a49964ed
#
_cell.length_a   1.000
_cell.length_b   1.000
_cell.length_c   1.000
_cell.angle_alpha   90.00
_cell.angle_beta   90.00
_cell.angle_gamma   90.00
#
_symmetry.space_group_name_H-M   'P 1'
#
loop_
_entity.id
_entity.type
_entity.pdbx_description
1 polymer ?
#
loop_
_entity_poly.entity_id
_entity_poly.type
_entity_poly.pdbx_seq_one_letter_code
_entity_poly.pdbx_strand_id
1 'polypeptide(L)'
;MSRRRRAREVVMQLLYRDDLNGLGDSSTDQQFLNQRLNRKSDLVAFADTILQGVRQYRESIDEKLEATTVNWRLERMAPTDRNVMRIAAWEILYSDTPPRVAINEAIELSKRYGDENSSRFVNGVLDKLMQEAQTES
;
A
#
# COMPACT_ATOMS: atom_id res chain seq x y z
N MET A 1 -15.85 -4.21 7.92
CA MET A 1 -14.69 -3.52 7.33
C MET A 1 -15.09 -2.13 6.87
N SER A 2 -14.28 -1.11 7.11
CA SER A 2 -14.59 0.22 6.63
C SER A 2 -14.52 0.28 5.10
N ARG A 3 -15.23 1.25 4.52
CA ARG A 3 -15.30 1.40 3.06
C ARG A 3 -13.92 1.71 2.48
N ARG A 4 -13.15 2.59 3.11
CA ARG A 4 -11.81 2.94 2.64
C ARG A 4 -10.81 1.81 2.83
N ARG A 5 -10.94 1.02 3.90
CA ARG A 5 -10.11 -0.19 4.07
C ARG A 5 -10.37 -1.17 2.93
N ARG A 6 -11.64 -1.33 2.55
CA ARG A 6 -11.99 -2.19 1.41
C ARG A 6 -11.35 -1.66 0.12
N ALA A 7 -11.37 -0.35 -0.09
CA ALA A 7 -10.71 0.25 -1.26
C ALA A 7 -9.22 -0.04 -1.27
N ARG A 8 -8.54 0.10 -0.12
CA ARG A 8 -7.11 -0.21 0.00
C ARG A 8 -6.83 -1.69 -0.28
N GLU A 9 -7.71 -2.57 0.18
CA GLU A 9 -7.59 -4.00 -0.08
C GLU A 9 -7.65 -4.30 -1.58
N VAL A 10 -8.56 -3.66 -2.28
CA VAL A 10 -8.69 -3.84 -3.74
C VAL A 10 -7.45 -3.31 -4.46
N VAL A 11 -6.90 -2.18 -4.04
CA VAL A 11 -5.65 -1.66 -4.59
C VAL A 11 -4.50 -2.65 -4.36
N MET A 12 -4.42 -3.24 -3.17
CA MET A 12 -3.41 -4.24 -2.85
C MET A 12 -3.50 -5.42 -3.83
N GLN A 13 -4.70 -5.86 -4.16
CA GLN A 13 -4.90 -6.95 -5.10
C GLN A 13 -4.40 -6.60 -6.51
N LEU A 14 -4.62 -5.36 -6.95
CA LEU A 14 -4.11 -4.91 -8.25
C LEU A 14 -2.59 -4.78 -8.26
N LEU A 15 -2.00 -4.28 -7.18
CA LEU A 15 -0.54 -4.19 -7.05
C LEU A 15 0.10 -5.57 -6.99
N TYR A 16 -0.57 -6.53 -6.35
CA TYR A 16 -0.14 -7.92 -6.36
C TYR A 16 -0.08 -8.44 -7.80
N ARG A 17 -1.10 -8.15 -8.58
CA ARG A 17 -1.15 -8.53 -10.00
C ARG A 17 -0.01 -7.88 -10.80
N ASP A 18 0.29 -6.60 -10.51
CA ASP A 18 1.43 -5.91 -11.14
C ASP A 18 2.75 -6.65 -10.90
N ASP A 19 2.96 -7.17 -9.68
CA ASP A 19 4.19 -7.93 -9.36
C ASP A 19 4.33 -9.18 -10.20
N LEU A 20 3.22 -9.79 -10.57
CA LEU A 20 3.22 -11.04 -11.35
C LEU A 20 3.28 -10.80 -12.86
N ASN A 21 2.59 -9.77 -13.34
CA ASN A 21 2.31 -9.60 -14.77
C ASN A 21 2.83 -8.28 -15.35
N GLY A 22 3.45 -7.42 -14.54
CA GLY A 22 3.77 -6.05 -14.95
C GLY A 22 2.54 -5.15 -14.86
N LEU A 23 2.70 -3.88 -15.15
CA LEU A 23 1.63 -2.88 -15.00
C LEU A 23 0.43 -3.21 -15.87
N GLY A 24 -0.76 -3.15 -15.27
CA GLY A 24 -2.01 -3.30 -15.99
C GLY A 24 -2.39 -2.05 -16.76
N ASP A 25 -3.37 -2.17 -17.66
CA ASP A 25 -3.88 -1.01 -18.36
C ASP A 25 -5.05 -0.36 -17.59
N SER A 26 -5.25 0.93 -17.82
CA SER A 26 -6.22 1.71 -17.04
C SER A 26 -7.67 1.26 -17.26
N SER A 27 -7.99 0.72 -18.45
CA SER A 27 -9.32 0.22 -18.75
C SER A 27 -9.66 -1.00 -17.88
N THR A 28 -8.75 -1.97 -17.83
CA THR A 28 -8.90 -3.17 -17.01
C THR A 28 -8.95 -2.81 -15.52
N ASP A 29 -8.10 -1.87 -15.08
CA ASP A 29 -8.09 -1.41 -13.70
C ASP A 29 -9.42 -0.78 -13.32
N GLN A 30 -9.98 0.08 -14.16
CA GLN A 30 -11.25 0.73 -13.88
C GLN A 30 -12.40 -0.27 -13.77
N GLN A 31 -12.41 -1.28 -14.64
CA GLN A 31 -13.41 -2.35 -14.56
C GLN A 31 -13.31 -3.09 -13.23
N PHE A 32 -12.08 -3.44 -12.83
CA PHE A 32 -11.84 -4.15 -11.57
C PHE A 32 -12.28 -3.32 -10.38
N LEU A 33 -11.90 -2.04 -10.33
CA LEU A 33 -12.27 -1.15 -9.24
C LEU A 33 -13.79 -0.97 -9.15
N ASN A 34 -14.44 -0.73 -10.28
CA ASN A 34 -15.90 -0.57 -10.31
C ASN A 34 -16.62 -1.81 -9.82
N GLN A 35 -16.16 -2.98 -10.27
CA GLN A 35 -16.74 -4.25 -9.88
C GLN A 35 -16.59 -4.52 -8.39
N ARG A 36 -15.39 -4.36 -7.87
CA ARG A 36 -15.06 -4.70 -6.48
C ARG A 36 -15.56 -3.68 -5.47
N LEU A 37 -15.75 -2.43 -5.90
CA LEU A 37 -16.22 -1.34 -5.04
C LEU A 37 -17.66 -0.95 -5.30
N ASN A 38 -18.43 -1.84 -5.97
CA ASN A 38 -19.86 -1.67 -6.22
C ASN A 38 -20.20 -0.34 -6.92
N ARG A 39 -19.32 0.10 -7.82
CA ARG A 39 -19.47 1.34 -8.60
C ARG A 39 -19.66 2.59 -7.74
N LYS A 40 -19.20 2.58 -6.50
CA LYS A 40 -19.19 3.75 -5.63
C LYS A 40 -18.10 4.72 -6.12
N SER A 41 -18.51 5.78 -6.82
CA SER A 41 -17.57 6.67 -7.52
C SER A 41 -16.53 7.30 -6.61
N ASP A 42 -16.90 7.66 -5.38
CA ASP A 42 -15.97 8.22 -4.39
C ASP A 42 -14.89 7.22 -3.98
N LEU A 43 -15.27 5.96 -3.78
CA LEU A 43 -14.32 4.90 -3.42
C LEU A 43 -13.45 4.48 -4.60
N VAL A 44 -14.02 4.43 -5.79
CA VAL A 44 -13.26 4.13 -7.01
C VAL A 44 -12.20 5.20 -7.23
N ALA A 45 -12.55 6.48 -7.09
CA ALA A 45 -11.61 7.59 -7.23
C ALA A 45 -10.51 7.53 -6.16
N PHE A 46 -10.88 7.25 -4.91
CA PHE A 46 -9.92 7.10 -3.81
C PHE A 46 -8.94 5.96 -4.11
N ALA A 47 -9.44 4.80 -4.51
CA ALA A 47 -8.61 3.65 -4.83
C ALA A 47 -7.69 3.93 -6.01
N ASP A 48 -8.22 4.54 -7.07
CA ASP A 48 -7.44 4.84 -8.27
C ASP A 48 -6.30 5.82 -7.97
N THR A 49 -6.55 6.81 -7.12
CA THR A 49 -5.52 7.76 -6.70
C THR A 49 -4.35 7.04 -6.04
N ILE A 50 -4.64 6.10 -5.13
CA ILE A 50 -3.60 5.31 -4.47
C ILE A 50 -2.86 4.43 -5.49
N LEU A 51 -3.60 3.73 -6.33
CA LEU A 51 -3.02 2.83 -7.33
C LEU A 51 -2.04 3.56 -8.25
N GLN A 52 -2.48 4.68 -8.82
CA GLN A 52 -1.64 5.46 -9.73
C GLN A 52 -0.46 6.08 -8.99
N GLY A 53 -0.68 6.54 -7.75
CA GLY A 53 0.39 7.10 -6.93
C GLY A 53 1.48 6.10 -6.61
N VAL A 54 1.11 4.89 -6.21
CA VAL A 54 2.08 3.82 -5.93
C VAL A 54 2.86 3.46 -7.20
N ARG A 55 2.16 3.32 -8.32
CA ARG A 55 2.81 2.98 -9.59
C ARG A 55 3.81 4.06 -10.03
N GLN A 56 3.43 5.32 -9.88
CA GLN A 56 4.26 6.45 -10.28
C GLN A 56 5.55 6.53 -9.46
N TYR A 57 5.47 6.29 -8.15
CA TYR A 57 6.60 6.45 -7.22
C TYR A 57 7.15 5.13 -6.71
N ARG A 58 6.87 4.03 -7.39
CA ARG A 58 7.21 2.68 -6.93
C ARG A 58 8.69 2.51 -6.59
N GLU A 59 9.59 2.96 -7.46
CA GLU A 59 11.03 2.82 -7.21
C GLU A 59 11.47 3.60 -5.98
N SER A 60 11.02 4.84 -5.86
CA SER A 60 11.34 5.68 -4.71
C SER A 60 10.77 5.10 -3.41
N ILE A 61 9.53 4.60 -3.47
CA ILE A 61 8.88 3.96 -2.32
C ILE A 61 9.68 2.74 -1.87
N ASP A 62 10.03 1.87 -2.80
CA ASP A 62 10.75 0.64 -2.49
C ASP A 62 12.14 0.94 -1.89
N GLU A 63 12.85 1.91 -2.45
CA GLU A 63 14.14 2.34 -1.92
C GLU A 63 14.02 2.84 -0.48
N LYS A 64 13.03 3.67 -0.21
CA LYS A 64 12.83 4.23 1.13
C LYS A 64 12.41 3.16 2.14
N LEU A 65 11.58 2.22 1.73
CA LEU A 65 11.20 1.10 2.60
C LEU A 65 12.42 0.23 2.93
N GLU A 66 13.22 -0.12 1.94
CA GLU A 66 14.39 -0.96 2.16
C GLU A 66 15.46 -0.26 2.98
N ALA A 67 15.53 1.06 2.92
CA ALA A 67 16.49 1.83 3.71
C ALA A 67 16.15 1.86 5.20
N THR A 68 14.95 1.44 5.61
CA THR A 68 14.56 1.45 7.02
C THR A 68 15.26 0.37 7.84
N THR A 69 15.70 -0.72 7.21
CA THR A 69 16.40 -1.80 7.93
C THR A 69 17.59 -2.31 7.12
N VAL A 70 18.56 -2.90 7.83
CA VAL A 70 19.75 -3.48 7.21
C VAL A 70 19.44 -4.91 6.75
N ASN A 71 19.97 -5.26 5.56
CA ASN A 71 19.88 -6.62 5.01
C ASN A 71 18.44 -7.10 4.75
N TRP A 72 17.55 -6.17 4.47
CA TRP A 72 16.16 -6.49 4.18
C TRP A 72 15.82 -6.13 2.73
N ARG A 73 15.03 -6.98 2.07
CA ARG A 73 14.61 -6.79 0.69
C ARG A 73 13.11 -7.03 0.57
N LEU A 74 12.41 -6.10 -0.06
CA LEU A 74 10.97 -6.21 -0.34
C LEU A 74 10.65 -7.47 -1.14
N GLU A 75 11.49 -7.82 -2.10
CA GLU A 75 11.25 -8.99 -2.96
C GLU A 75 11.18 -10.30 -2.21
N ARG A 76 11.73 -10.36 -0.98
CA ARG A 76 11.70 -11.56 -0.14
C ARG A 76 10.44 -11.67 0.69
N MET A 77 9.61 -10.65 0.70
CA MET A 77 8.38 -10.65 1.47
C MET A 77 7.24 -11.29 0.70
N ALA A 78 6.22 -11.73 1.44
CA ALA A 78 4.97 -12.13 0.82
C ALA A 78 4.40 -10.96 0.01
N PRO A 79 3.89 -11.19 -1.20
CA PRO A 79 3.38 -10.11 -2.05
C PRO A 79 2.29 -9.27 -1.40
N THR A 80 1.47 -9.87 -0.52
CA THR A 80 0.42 -9.13 0.18
C THR A 80 1.03 -8.11 1.14
N ASP A 81 2.00 -8.53 1.97
CA ASP A 81 2.67 -7.64 2.92
C ASP A 81 3.43 -6.54 2.20
N ARG A 82 4.15 -6.91 1.15
CA ARG A 82 4.91 -5.95 0.34
C ARG A 82 4.01 -4.85 -0.21
N ASN A 83 2.89 -5.21 -0.78
CA ASN A 83 2.00 -4.24 -1.41
C ASN A 83 1.19 -3.44 -0.40
N VAL A 84 0.85 -4.01 0.74
CA VAL A 84 0.26 -3.27 1.86
C VAL A 84 1.22 -2.16 2.32
N MET A 85 2.51 -2.47 2.43
CA MET A 85 3.50 -1.47 2.83
C MET A 85 3.70 -0.40 1.76
N ARG A 86 3.64 -0.75 0.48
CA ARG A 86 3.73 0.23 -0.60
C ARG A 86 2.58 1.24 -0.55
N ILE A 87 1.36 0.77 -0.30
CA ILE A 87 0.20 1.63 -0.16
C ILE A 87 0.39 2.60 1.01
N ALA A 88 0.75 2.09 2.17
CA ALA A 88 0.94 2.94 3.35
C ALA A 88 2.10 3.92 3.16
N ALA A 89 3.20 3.47 2.55
CA ALA A 89 4.35 4.35 2.28
C ALA A 89 3.95 5.49 1.36
N TRP A 90 3.18 5.20 0.30
CA TRP A 90 2.68 6.25 -0.59
C TRP A 90 1.81 7.25 0.19
N GLU A 91 0.91 6.75 1.03
CA GLU A 91 0.04 7.63 1.81
C GLU A 91 0.84 8.51 2.79
N ILE A 92 1.86 7.95 3.43
CA ILE A 92 2.71 8.69 4.37
C ILE A 92 3.52 9.77 3.64
N LEU A 93 4.08 9.43 2.49
CA LEU A 93 5.05 10.29 1.80
C LEU A 93 4.41 11.29 0.83
N TYR A 94 3.28 10.94 0.23
CA TYR A 94 2.75 11.68 -0.91
C TYR A 94 1.28 12.08 -0.80
N SER A 95 0.59 11.74 0.29
CA SER A 95 -0.83 12.08 0.43
C SER A 95 -1.11 12.87 1.71
N ASP A 96 -2.35 13.31 1.85
CA ASP A 96 -2.82 14.02 3.03
C ASP A 96 -3.32 13.09 4.13
N THR A 97 -3.32 11.79 3.90
CA THR A 97 -3.72 10.82 4.92
C THR A 97 -2.81 10.95 6.13
N PRO A 98 -3.36 11.10 7.34
CA PRO A 98 -2.51 11.13 8.53
C PRO A 98 -1.68 9.84 8.61
N PRO A 99 -0.36 9.94 8.84
CA PRO A 99 0.51 8.76 8.84
C PRO A 99 0.05 7.63 9.76
N ARG A 100 -0.46 7.97 10.94
CA ARG A 100 -0.95 6.94 11.88
C ARG A 100 -2.16 6.19 11.32
N VAL A 101 -3.01 6.86 10.56
CA VAL A 101 -4.15 6.21 9.90
C VAL A 101 -3.63 5.23 8.84
N ALA A 102 -2.68 5.67 8.02
CA ALA A 102 -2.08 4.81 6.99
C ALA A 102 -1.44 3.56 7.60
N ILE A 103 -0.69 3.72 8.68
CA ILE A 103 -0.03 2.62 9.37
C ILE A 103 -1.06 1.65 9.96
N ASN A 104 -2.07 2.17 10.66
CA ASN A 104 -3.10 1.32 11.27
C ASN A 104 -3.87 0.52 10.22
N GLU A 105 -4.18 1.12 9.08
CA GLU A 105 -4.86 0.42 7.99
C GLU A 105 -3.98 -0.69 7.39
N ALA A 106 -2.69 -0.43 7.25
CA ALA A 106 -1.74 -1.42 6.77
C ALA A 106 -1.64 -2.61 7.73
N ILE A 107 -1.59 -2.33 9.03
CA ILE A 107 -1.54 -3.37 10.06
C ILE A 107 -2.79 -4.26 9.99
N GLU A 108 -3.96 -3.65 9.87
CA GLU A 108 -5.21 -4.42 9.79
C GLU A 108 -5.26 -5.31 8.53
N LEU A 109 -4.79 -4.81 7.40
CA LEU A 109 -4.72 -5.62 6.18
C LEU A 109 -3.70 -6.74 6.31
N SER A 110 -2.53 -6.47 6.90
CA SER A 110 -1.52 -7.51 7.07
C SER A 110 -1.96 -8.60 8.04
N LYS A 111 -2.77 -8.26 9.05
CA LYS A 111 -3.37 -9.27 9.94
C LYS A 111 -4.34 -10.18 9.19
N ARG A 112 -5.04 -9.64 8.21
CA ARG A 112 -6.01 -10.40 7.43
C ARG A 112 -5.35 -11.44 6.52
N TYR A 113 -4.20 -11.10 5.93
CA TYR A 113 -3.53 -11.92 4.92
C TYR A 113 -2.26 -12.61 5.41
N GLY A 114 -1.72 -12.19 6.54
CA GLY A 114 -0.50 -12.73 7.10
C GLY A 114 -0.72 -13.20 8.54
N ASP A 115 0.38 -13.31 9.27
CA ASP A 115 0.35 -13.68 10.68
C ASP A 115 0.71 -12.49 11.55
N GLU A 116 0.79 -12.72 12.86
CA GLU A 116 1.12 -11.68 13.83
C GLU A 116 2.52 -11.13 13.64
N ASN A 117 3.46 -11.97 13.19
CA ASN A 117 4.83 -11.51 12.91
C ASN A 117 4.86 -10.56 11.72
N SER A 118 4.06 -10.83 10.69
CA SER A 118 3.92 -9.93 9.54
C SER A 118 3.45 -8.55 9.97
N SER A 119 2.41 -8.48 10.78
CA SER A 119 1.85 -7.19 11.20
C SER A 119 2.80 -6.40 12.08
N ARG A 120 3.56 -7.07 12.94
CA ARG A 120 4.59 -6.42 13.76
C ARG A 120 5.70 -5.85 12.89
N PHE A 121 6.15 -6.62 11.91
CA PHE A 121 7.19 -6.17 10.99
C PHE A 121 6.73 -4.96 10.18
N VAL A 122 5.52 -5.03 9.62
CA VAL A 122 4.92 -3.92 8.86
C VAL A 122 4.85 -2.66 9.73
N ASN A 123 4.38 -2.80 10.97
CA ASN A 123 4.30 -1.66 11.89
C ASN A 123 5.68 -1.04 12.14
N GLY A 124 6.68 -1.87 12.42
CA GLY A 124 8.03 -1.37 12.70
C GLY A 124 8.64 -0.61 11.51
N VAL A 125 8.51 -1.17 10.32
CA VAL A 125 9.04 -0.53 9.10
C VAL A 125 8.34 0.79 8.82
N LEU A 126 7.00 0.80 8.87
CA LEU A 126 6.23 2.01 8.56
C LEU A 126 6.40 3.10 9.61
N ASP A 127 6.50 2.72 10.88
CA ASP A 127 6.74 3.69 11.94
C ASP A 127 8.10 4.38 11.74
N LYS A 128 9.12 3.63 11.39
CA LYS A 128 10.44 4.20 11.12
C LYS A 128 10.42 5.08 9.87
N LEU A 129 9.72 4.66 8.82
CA LEU A 129 9.54 5.48 7.62
C LEU A 129 8.88 6.82 7.95
N MET A 130 7.83 6.78 8.76
CA MET A 130 7.13 7.98 9.21
C MET A 130 8.05 8.92 9.97
N GLN A 131 8.84 8.39 10.90
CA GLN A 131 9.78 9.18 11.69
C GLN A 131 10.83 9.84 10.82
N GLU A 132 11.39 9.10 9.86
CA GLU A 132 12.38 9.63 8.93
C GLU A 132 11.79 10.73 8.03
N ALA A 133 10.57 10.55 7.56
CA ALA A 133 9.89 11.55 6.76
C ALA A 133 9.64 12.85 7.53
N GLN A 134 9.27 12.75 8.81
CA GLN A 134 9.07 13.92 9.66
C GLN A 134 10.38 14.67 9.94
N THR A 135 11.49 13.95 10.03
CA THR A 135 12.79 14.54 10.26
C THR A 135 13.33 15.29 9.05
N GLU A 136 13.00 14.83 7.85
CA GLU A 136 13.43 15.44 6.59
C GLU A 136 12.66 16.71 6.23
N SER A 137 11.50 16.92 6.82
CA SER A 137 10.61 18.04 6.47
C SER A 137 10.97 19.36 7.17
#